data_e3745f8363f561cacfb562344cf0b99c
#
_entry.id   e3745f8363f561cacfb562344cf0b99c
#
_cell.length_a   1.000
_cell.length_b   1.000
_cell.length_c   1.000
_cell.angle_alpha   90.00
_cell.angle_beta   90.00
_cell.angle_gamma   90.00
#
_symmetry.space_group_name_H-M   'P 1'
#
loop_
_entity.id
_entity.type
_entity.pdbx_description
1 polymer ?
#
loop_
_entity_poly.entity_id
_entity_poly.type
_entity_poly.pdbx_seq_one_letter_code
_entity_poly.pdbx_strand_id
1 'polypeptide(L)'
;MACRLIFIIAIFAALLGVTPAKAQAGPDPSGIWLTQAGDAKVRVSKCGGGICGVVVWLKDPINPATGRPQIDDKNPNPTLAKRPIIGLALFSGMRPNGPNKWSGPIYNADDGNSYASNISVLGPDALKVEGCVGGSLCGGENWTRSAR
;
A
#
# COMPACT_ATOMS: atom_id res chain seq x y z
N MET A 1 42.07 0.76 74.41
CA MET A 1 42.53 0.47 73.06
C MET A 1 41.27 0.21 72.22
N ALA A 2 40.82 1.17 71.41
CA ALA A 2 39.58 1.11 70.62
C ALA A 2 39.95 0.81 69.19
N CYS A 3 39.56 -0.37 68.70
CA CYS A 3 39.71 -0.78 67.32
C CYS A 3 38.49 -0.29 66.48
N ARG A 4 38.70 0.74 65.64
CA ARG A 4 37.70 1.24 64.74
C ARG A 4 37.69 0.40 63.42
N LEU A 5 36.64 -0.39 63.22
CA LEU A 5 36.36 -1.05 61.97
C LEU A 5 35.77 -0.03 61.02
N ILE A 6 36.43 0.24 59.88
CA ILE A 6 35.94 1.07 58.81
C ILE A 6 35.25 0.13 57.83
N PHE A 7 33.89 0.22 57.69
CA PHE A 7 33.12 -0.44 56.65
C PHE A 7 33.21 0.40 55.37
N ILE A 8 33.87 -0.12 54.37
CA ILE A 8 33.85 0.43 52.99
C ILE A 8 32.63 -0.15 52.26
N ILE A 9 31.62 0.70 52.08
CA ILE A 9 30.45 0.36 51.26
C ILE A 9 30.83 0.62 49.79
N ALA A 10 31.06 -0.44 49.03
CA ALA A 10 31.22 -0.35 47.58
C ALA A 10 29.84 -0.20 46.90
N ILE A 11 29.55 1.00 46.41
CA ILE A 11 28.34 1.26 45.61
C ILE A 11 28.60 0.78 44.18
N PHE A 12 28.01 -0.36 43.85
CA PHE A 12 28.00 -0.88 42.47
C PHE A 12 26.91 -0.14 41.67
N ALA A 13 27.31 0.85 40.91
CA ALA A 13 26.42 1.53 39.97
C ALA A 13 26.17 0.62 38.76
N ALA A 14 25.01 -0.05 38.72
CA ALA A 14 24.55 -0.79 37.55
C ALA A 14 24.13 0.19 36.47
N LEU A 15 24.96 0.36 35.45
CA LEU A 15 24.62 1.05 34.22
C LEU A 15 23.61 0.19 33.43
N LEU A 16 22.32 0.51 33.58
CA LEU A 16 21.27 -0.04 32.72
C LEU A 16 21.47 0.54 31.33
N GLY A 17 22.10 -0.22 30.46
CA GLY A 17 22.20 0.10 29.03
C GLY A 17 20.83 0.09 28.38
N VAL A 18 20.28 1.27 28.09
CA VAL A 18 19.07 1.42 27.27
C VAL A 18 19.49 1.14 25.84
N THR A 19 19.23 -0.09 25.34
CA THR A 19 19.37 -0.41 23.94
C THR A 19 18.24 0.29 23.17
N PRO A 20 18.56 1.13 22.15
CA PRO A 20 17.51 1.71 21.34
C PRO A 20 16.77 0.58 20.61
N ALA A 21 15.47 0.46 20.88
CA ALA A 21 14.60 -0.42 20.11
C ALA A 21 14.63 0.06 18.66
N LYS A 22 15.18 -0.75 17.75
CA LYS A 22 15.02 -0.52 16.30
C LYS A 22 13.53 -0.57 16.03
N ALA A 23 12.93 0.58 15.64
CA ALA A 23 11.60 0.62 15.10
C ALA A 23 11.60 -0.32 13.88
N GLN A 24 10.94 -1.47 13.97
CA GLN A 24 10.73 -2.34 12.83
C GLN A 24 9.92 -1.56 11.83
N ALA A 25 10.54 -1.24 10.69
CA ALA A 25 9.82 -0.71 9.55
C ALA A 25 8.69 -1.70 9.24
N GLY A 26 7.45 -1.23 9.24
CA GLY A 26 6.30 -2.06 8.88
C GLY A 26 6.48 -2.67 7.48
N PRO A 27 5.68 -3.69 7.12
CA PRO A 27 5.79 -4.33 5.81
C PRO A 27 5.65 -3.30 4.70
N ASP A 28 6.58 -3.34 3.73
CA ASP A 28 6.64 -2.41 2.61
C ASP A 28 5.55 -2.74 1.58
N PRO A 29 4.62 -1.82 1.26
CA PRO A 29 3.61 -2.02 0.23
C PRO A 29 4.18 -2.01 -1.19
N SER A 30 5.42 -1.54 -1.38
CA SER A 30 6.04 -1.43 -2.70
C SER A 30 6.21 -2.79 -3.35
N GLY A 31 5.97 -2.86 -4.65
CA GLY A 31 6.10 -4.08 -5.44
C GLY A 31 5.04 -4.18 -6.52
N ILE A 32 4.97 -5.35 -7.17
CA ILE A 32 3.96 -5.64 -8.19
C ILE A 32 2.94 -6.62 -7.58
N TRP A 33 1.69 -6.23 -7.65
CA TRP A 33 0.57 -6.92 -7.06
C TRP A 33 -0.41 -7.39 -8.11
N LEU A 34 -0.81 -8.67 -8.04
CA LEU A 34 -1.86 -9.26 -8.87
C LEU A 34 -3.21 -9.02 -8.17
N THR A 35 -4.18 -8.48 -8.92
CA THR A 35 -5.57 -8.32 -8.45
C THR A 35 -6.19 -9.65 -8.05
N GLN A 36 -7.23 -9.63 -7.24
CA GLN A 36 -7.93 -10.85 -6.80
C GLN A 36 -8.51 -11.63 -7.99
N ALA A 37 -9.02 -10.93 -9.02
CA ALA A 37 -9.52 -11.55 -10.24
C ALA A 37 -8.40 -12.16 -11.12
N GLY A 38 -7.14 -11.78 -10.88
CA GLY A 38 -5.99 -12.26 -11.64
C GLY A 38 -5.88 -11.66 -13.05
N ASP A 39 -6.59 -10.58 -13.30
CA ASP A 39 -6.73 -9.95 -14.62
C ASP A 39 -5.79 -8.76 -14.83
N ALA A 40 -5.27 -8.17 -13.75
CA ALA A 40 -4.35 -7.04 -13.82
C ALA A 40 -3.20 -7.16 -12.79
N LYS A 41 -2.07 -6.54 -13.13
CA LYS A 41 -1.00 -6.28 -12.16
C LYS A 41 -0.80 -4.80 -11.96
N VAL A 42 -0.67 -4.40 -10.69
CA VAL A 42 -0.48 -3.01 -10.28
C VAL A 42 0.87 -2.88 -9.60
N ARG A 43 1.68 -1.93 -10.06
CA ARG A 43 2.89 -1.53 -9.37
C ARG A 43 2.54 -0.51 -8.31
N VAL A 44 2.79 -0.85 -7.05
CA VAL A 44 2.71 0.07 -5.92
C VAL A 44 4.10 0.60 -5.61
N SER A 45 4.21 1.89 -5.41
CA SER A 45 5.48 2.58 -5.07
C SER A 45 5.24 3.71 -4.10
N LYS A 46 6.29 4.10 -3.37
CA LYS A 46 6.26 5.29 -2.52
C LYS A 46 6.28 6.55 -3.39
N CYS A 47 5.43 7.52 -3.06
CA CYS A 47 5.33 8.79 -3.77
C CYS A 47 4.82 9.89 -2.84
N GLY A 48 5.52 11.04 -2.80
CA GLY A 48 5.06 12.24 -2.09
C GLY A 48 4.67 12.04 -0.62
N GLY A 49 5.35 11.16 0.11
CA GLY A 49 5.04 10.81 1.50
C GLY A 49 3.87 9.83 1.67
N GLY A 50 3.37 9.28 0.58
CA GLY A 50 2.33 8.27 0.53
C GLY A 50 2.68 7.15 -0.43
N ILE A 51 1.65 6.53 -1.04
CA ILE A 51 1.81 5.49 -2.05
C ILE A 51 1.03 5.81 -3.32
N CYS A 52 1.56 5.35 -4.46
CA CYS A 52 0.96 5.43 -5.79
C CYS A 52 0.84 4.03 -6.38
N GLY A 53 -0.16 3.82 -7.23
CA GLY A 53 -0.39 2.55 -7.92
C GLY A 53 -0.68 2.77 -9.40
N VAL A 54 0.04 2.02 -10.25
CA VAL A 54 -0.06 2.10 -11.71
C VAL A 54 -0.26 0.70 -12.28
N VAL A 55 -1.21 0.56 -13.19
CA VAL A 55 -1.42 -0.70 -13.94
C VAL A 55 -0.21 -0.96 -14.83
N VAL A 56 0.45 -2.12 -14.66
CA VAL A 56 1.65 -2.48 -15.43
C VAL A 56 1.45 -3.70 -16.32
N TRP A 57 0.36 -4.44 -16.14
CA TRP A 57 0.05 -5.62 -16.95
C TRP A 57 -1.44 -5.92 -16.88
N LEU A 58 -1.98 -6.42 -17.97
CA LEU A 58 -3.32 -6.99 -18.09
C LEU A 58 -3.21 -8.42 -18.62
N LYS A 59 -4.09 -9.30 -18.17
CA LYS A 59 -4.23 -10.66 -18.71
C LYS A 59 -4.64 -10.62 -20.18
N ASP A 60 -5.62 -9.76 -20.50
CA ASP A 60 -6.13 -9.54 -21.83
C ASP A 60 -5.87 -8.09 -22.27
N PRO A 61 -4.64 -7.77 -22.73
CA PRO A 61 -4.25 -6.39 -23.00
C PRO A 61 -4.85 -5.81 -24.28
N ILE A 62 -5.40 -6.68 -25.16
CA ILE A 62 -6.00 -6.29 -26.42
C ILE A 62 -7.51 -6.49 -26.35
N ASN A 63 -8.27 -5.47 -26.74
CA ASN A 63 -9.71 -5.56 -26.88
C ASN A 63 -10.06 -6.43 -28.08
N PRO A 64 -10.76 -7.57 -27.91
CA PRO A 64 -11.03 -8.50 -28.99
C PRO A 64 -11.97 -7.93 -30.08
N ALA A 65 -12.82 -6.97 -29.70
CA ALA A 65 -13.75 -6.35 -30.66
C ALA A 65 -13.06 -5.35 -31.61
N THR A 66 -11.95 -4.73 -31.15
CA THR A 66 -11.26 -3.69 -31.95
C THR A 66 -9.86 -4.09 -32.39
N GLY A 67 -9.27 -5.15 -31.84
CA GLY A 67 -7.89 -5.56 -32.08
C GLY A 67 -6.84 -4.55 -31.56
N ARG A 68 -7.25 -3.60 -30.74
CA ARG A 68 -6.41 -2.52 -30.18
C ARG A 68 -6.19 -2.70 -28.68
N PRO A 69 -5.17 -2.06 -28.09
CA PRO A 69 -4.99 -2.05 -26.65
C PRO A 69 -6.25 -1.62 -25.90
N GLN A 70 -6.48 -2.24 -24.73
CA GLN A 70 -7.53 -1.83 -23.81
C GLN A 70 -7.34 -0.37 -23.40
N ILE A 71 -8.41 0.42 -23.46
CA ILE A 71 -8.44 1.83 -23.09
C ILE A 71 -9.43 2.06 -21.96
N ASP A 72 -9.34 3.21 -21.32
CA ASP A 72 -10.17 3.64 -20.18
C ASP A 72 -11.56 4.14 -20.67
N ASP A 73 -12.26 3.30 -21.43
CA ASP A 73 -13.46 3.67 -22.20
C ASP A 73 -14.67 4.03 -21.32
N LYS A 74 -14.64 3.69 -20.03
CA LYS A 74 -15.67 4.06 -19.04
C LYS A 74 -15.43 5.43 -18.40
N ASN A 75 -14.28 6.05 -18.67
CA ASN A 75 -13.99 7.36 -18.11
C ASN A 75 -15.00 8.42 -18.58
N PRO A 76 -15.64 9.19 -17.67
CA PRO A 76 -16.62 10.22 -18.05
C PRO A 76 -15.99 11.38 -18.82
N ASN A 77 -14.66 11.57 -18.71
CA ASN A 77 -13.93 12.54 -19.50
C ASN A 77 -13.52 11.94 -20.87
N PRO A 78 -14.05 12.42 -22.00
CA PRO A 78 -13.80 11.83 -23.32
C PRO A 78 -12.33 11.89 -23.76
N THR A 79 -11.55 12.81 -23.22
CA THR A 79 -10.10 12.87 -23.47
C THR A 79 -9.37 11.74 -22.74
N LEU A 80 -9.73 11.47 -21.49
CA LEU A 80 -9.14 10.42 -20.68
C LEU A 80 -9.64 9.03 -21.09
N ALA A 81 -10.84 8.92 -21.64
CA ALA A 81 -11.41 7.66 -22.13
C ALA A 81 -10.58 6.99 -23.24
N LYS A 82 -9.68 7.73 -23.87
CA LYS A 82 -8.81 7.22 -24.96
C LYS A 82 -7.43 6.73 -24.46
N ARG A 83 -7.12 6.93 -23.19
CA ARG A 83 -5.81 6.53 -22.65
C ARG A 83 -5.74 5.01 -22.46
N PRO A 84 -4.58 4.37 -22.66
CA PRO A 84 -4.41 2.95 -22.37
C PRO A 84 -4.63 2.63 -20.89
N ILE A 85 -5.17 1.43 -20.60
CA ILE A 85 -5.24 0.91 -19.22
C ILE A 85 -3.83 0.60 -18.69
N ILE A 86 -2.94 0.02 -19.50
CA ILE A 86 -1.54 -0.15 -19.09
C ILE A 86 -0.88 1.23 -19.00
N GLY A 87 -0.34 1.56 -17.84
CA GLY A 87 0.18 2.87 -17.50
C GLY A 87 -0.79 3.78 -16.74
N LEU A 88 -2.05 3.35 -16.58
CA LEU A 88 -3.06 4.08 -15.83
C LEU A 88 -2.73 4.12 -14.34
N ALA A 89 -2.68 5.32 -13.78
CA ALA A 89 -2.61 5.51 -12.33
C ALA A 89 -3.99 5.26 -11.72
N LEU A 90 -4.11 4.19 -10.91
CA LEU A 90 -5.33 3.89 -10.15
C LEU A 90 -5.43 4.76 -8.90
N PHE A 91 -4.31 5.07 -8.29
CA PHE A 91 -4.22 5.98 -7.14
C PHE A 91 -2.88 6.70 -7.12
N SER A 92 -2.90 7.93 -6.60
CA SER A 92 -1.73 8.78 -6.51
C SER A 92 -1.71 9.49 -5.17
N GLY A 93 -0.64 9.26 -4.38
CA GLY A 93 -0.43 9.93 -3.10
C GLY A 93 -1.42 9.56 -2.02
N MET A 94 -1.87 8.31 -1.95
CA MET A 94 -2.65 7.84 -0.80
C MET A 94 -1.83 8.02 0.48
N ARG A 95 -2.44 8.63 1.49
CA ARG A 95 -1.75 9.04 2.72
C ARG A 95 -1.76 7.95 3.78
N PRO A 96 -0.67 7.82 4.56
CA PRO A 96 -0.65 6.93 5.71
C PRO A 96 -1.83 7.23 6.66
N ASN A 97 -2.55 6.20 7.06
CA ASN A 97 -3.70 6.27 7.97
C ASN A 97 -3.66 5.13 8.98
N GLY A 98 -2.59 5.05 9.75
CA GLY A 98 -2.32 4.01 10.74
C GLY A 98 -1.22 3.04 10.33
N PRO A 99 -0.89 2.08 11.18
CA PRO A 99 0.12 1.07 10.90
C PRO A 99 -0.23 0.25 9.65
N ASN A 100 0.69 0.21 8.67
CA ASN A 100 0.52 -0.58 7.43
C ASN A 100 -0.74 -0.27 6.62
N LYS A 101 -1.30 0.95 6.77
CA LYS A 101 -2.55 1.37 6.16
C LYS A 101 -2.43 2.74 5.51
N TRP A 102 -3.04 2.88 4.33
CA TRP A 102 -3.13 4.14 3.57
C TRP A 102 -4.57 4.39 3.16
N SER A 103 -4.94 5.66 3.07
CA SER A 103 -6.28 6.10 2.66
C SER A 103 -6.18 7.16 1.57
N GLY A 104 -7.14 7.15 0.68
CA GLY A 104 -7.26 8.10 -0.42
C GLY A 104 -8.19 7.58 -1.51
N PRO A 105 -8.39 8.36 -2.58
CA PRO A 105 -9.21 7.92 -3.70
C PRO A 105 -8.48 6.86 -4.53
N ILE A 106 -9.24 5.83 -4.96
CA ILE A 106 -8.84 4.87 -5.99
C ILE A 106 -9.81 5.01 -7.16
N TYR A 107 -9.25 5.14 -8.36
CA TYR A 107 -9.99 5.11 -9.61
C TYR A 107 -10.24 3.66 -10.04
N ASN A 108 -11.50 3.35 -10.36
CA ASN A 108 -11.90 2.07 -10.93
C ASN A 108 -12.16 2.23 -12.43
N ALA A 109 -11.35 1.59 -13.26
CA ALA A 109 -11.48 1.66 -14.71
C ALA A 109 -12.66 0.84 -15.27
N ASP A 110 -13.20 -0.11 -14.48
CA ASP A 110 -14.33 -0.95 -14.91
C ASP A 110 -15.65 -0.17 -14.96
N ASP A 111 -15.75 0.91 -14.20
CA ASP A 111 -16.94 1.76 -14.15
C ASP A 111 -16.67 3.25 -14.35
N GLY A 112 -15.40 3.67 -14.42
CA GLY A 112 -14.99 5.05 -14.63
C GLY A 112 -15.13 5.96 -13.40
N ASN A 113 -15.32 5.41 -12.21
CA ASN A 113 -15.53 6.15 -10.97
C ASN A 113 -14.32 6.10 -10.03
N SER A 114 -14.26 7.07 -9.12
CA SER A 114 -13.30 7.07 -8.02
C SER A 114 -14.00 6.84 -6.69
N TYR A 115 -13.40 6.03 -5.85
CA TYR A 115 -13.94 5.64 -4.55
C TYR A 115 -13.01 6.06 -3.42
N ALA A 116 -13.59 6.53 -2.32
CA ALA A 116 -12.86 6.66 -1.06
C ALA A 116 -12.39 5.27 -0.61
N SER A 117 -11.08 5.09 -0.42
CA SER A 117 -10.51 3.76 -0.33
C SER A 117 -9.44 3.66 0.75
N ASN A 118 -9.20 2.42 1.17
CA ASN A 118 -8.12 2.06 2.07
C ASN A 118 -7.30 0.93 1.43
N ILE A 119 -5.98 1.01 1.60
CA ILE A 119 -5.05 -0.08 1.31
C ILE A 119 -4.39 -0.50 2.61
N SER A 120 -4.38 -1.79 2.90
CA SER A 120 -3.76 -2.35 4.10
C SER A 120 -2.82 -3.49 3.73
N VAL A 121 -1.58 -3.46 4.23
CA VAL A 121 -0.66 -4.60 4.09
C VAL A 121 -0.99 -5.62 5.17
N LEU A 122 -1.47 -6.80 4.76
CA LEU A 122 -1.84 -7.89 5.66
C LEU A 122 -0.65 -8.81 5.98
N GLY A 123 0.39 -8.76 5.15
CA GLY A 123 1.58 -9.58 5.29
C GLY A 123 2.54 -9.34 4.13
N PRO A 124 3.65 -10.09 4.03
CA PRO A 124 4.66 -9.87 3.01
C PRO A 124 4.12 -10.02 1.58
N ASP A 125 3.11 -10.86 1.38
CA ASP A 125 2.57 -11.21 0.07
C ASP A 125 1.05 -10.98 -0.07
N ALA A 126 0.44 -10.25 0.87
CA ALA A 126 -0.99 -9.94 0.87
C ALA A 126 -1.25 -8.46 1.12
N LEU A 127 -2.03 -7.85 0.23
CA LEU A 127 -2.49 -6.48 0.27
C LEU A 127 -4.01 -6.48 0.18
N LYS A 128 -4.70 -5.81 1.10
CA LYS A 128 -6.14 -5.60 1.03
C LYS A 128 -6.44 -4.23 0.45
N VAL A 129 -7.31 -4.17 -0.55
CA VAL A 129 -7.80 -2.95 -1.17
C VAL A 129 -9.29 -2.86 -0.94
N GLU A 130 -9.76 -1.79 -0.31
CA GLU A 130 -11.18 -1.57 0.01
C GLU A 130 -11.63 -0.23 -0.55
N GLY A 131 -12.75 -0.23 -1.28
CA GLY A 131 -13.44 0.97 -1.73
C GLY A 131 -14.79 1.10 -1.04
N CYS A 132 -15.20 2.32 -0.73
CA CYS A 132 -16.44 2.61 -0.03
C CYS A 132 -17.34 3.56 -0.84
N VAL A 133 -18.64 3.25 -0.88
CA VAL A 133 -19.69 4.11 -1.44
C VAL A 133 -20.49 4.70 -0.28
N GLY A 134 -20.72 6.03 -0.31
CA GLY A 134 -21.49 6.73 0.73
C GLY A 134 -20.91 6.64 2.14
N GLY A 135 -19.62 6.29 2.26
CA GLY A 135 -18.91 6.26 3.55
C GLY A 135 -19.16 5.03 4.43
N SER A 136 -20.15 4.19 4.13
CA SER A 136 -20.54 3.06 4.97
C SER A 136 -20.61 1.72 4.24
N LEU A 137 -20.86 1.72 2.94
CA LEU A 137 -20.92 0.49 2.14
C LEU A 137 -19.56 0.26 1.49
N CYS A 138 -18.73 -0.59 2.10
CA CYS A 138 -17.40 -0.91 1.63
C CYS A 138 -17.34 -2.31 1.05
N GLY A 139 -16.71 -2.45 -0.10
CA GLY A 139 -16.30 -3.71 -0.71
C GLY A 139 -14.79 -3.75 -0.86
N GLY A 140 -14.20 -4.92 -0.87
CA GLY A 140 -12.76 -5.04 -0.99
C GLY A 140 -12.31 -6.35 -1.58
N GLU A 141 -11.07 -6.36 -2.04
CA GLU A 141 -10.38 -7.51 -2.60
C GLU A 141 -8.98 -7.65 -2.02
N ASN A 142 -8.44 -8.85 -2.10
CA ASN A 142 -7.07 -9.13 -1.70
C ASN A 142 -6.18 -9.29 -2.95
N TRP A 143 -5.10 -8.51 -2.97
CA TRP A 143 -4.08 -8.64 -3.99
C TRP A 143 -2.92 -9.48 -3.48
N THR A 144 -2.36 -10.30 -4.33
CA THR A 144 -1.19 -11.12 -4.04
C THR A 144 0.08 -10.54 -4.65
N ARG A 145 1.18 -10.60 -3.93
CA ARG A 145 2.46 -10.09 -4.43
C ARG A 145 2.94 -10.97 -5.59
N SER A 146 3.17 -10.34 -6.74
CA SER A 146 3.70 -10.98 -7.94
C SER A 146 5.21 -10.79 -8.08
N ALA A 147 5.74 -9.63 -7.67
CA ALA A 147 7.17 -9.32 -7.63
C ALA A 147 7.47 -8.17 -6.65
N ARG A 148 8.72 -8.03 -6.24
CA ARG A 148 9.26 -6.94 -5.39
C ARG A 148 9.98 -5.90 -6.20
#